data_3564560b3636a86e58a947e1785e34f4
#
_entry.id   3564560b3636a86e58a947e1785e34f4
#
_cell.length_a   1.000
_cell.length_b   1.000
_cell.length_c   1.000
_cell.angle_alpha   90.00
_cell.angle_beta   90.00
_cell.angle_gamma   90.00
#
_symmetry.space_group_name_H-M   'P 1'
#
loop_
_entity.id
_entity.type
_entity.pdbx_description
1 polymer ?
#
loop_
_entity_poly.entity_id
_entity_poly.type
_entity_poly.pdbx_seq_one_letter_code
_entity_poly.pdbx_strand_id
1 'polypeptide(L)'
;VKHFHPVIPPHVADVIRSLHPDLKRSVKSAIRAVAADPECGEPLLRELHGLWKYRVRRFRIVYSIDRKTRVLRIMAVGHRQSIYEELTARLEKNR
;
A
#
# COMPACT_ATOMS: atom_id res chain seq x y z
N VAL A 1 -15.01 -8.24 -14.76
CA VAL A 1 -14.35 -7.47 -13.71
C VAL A 1 -12.89 -7.29 -14.04
N LYS A 2 -12.46 -6.05 -14.02
CA LYS A 2 -11.08 -5.73 -14.42
C LYS A 2 -10.22 -5.50 -13.17
N HIS A 3 -9.34 -6.43 -12.92
CA HIS A 3 -8.43 -6.34 -11.79
C HIS A 3 -7.20 -5.54 -12.15
N PHE A 4 -6.64 -4.86 -11.17
CA PHE A 4 -5.35 -4.21 -11.30
C PHE A 4 -4.26 -5.21 -10.95
N HIS A 5 -3.08 -5.02 -11.53
CA HIS A 5 -1.94 -5.88 -11.25
C HIS A 5 -1.12 -5.26 -10.11
N PRO A 6 -1.03 -5.92 -8.95
CA PRO A 6 -0.25 -5.37 -7.84
C PRO A 6 1.25 -5.53 -8.09
N VAL A 7 1.99 -4.45 -7.88
CA VAL A 7 3.45 -4.44 -7.95
C VAL A 7 3.96 -4.17 -6.54
N ILE A 8 4.73 -5.11 -6.01
CA ILE A 8 5.25 -5.05 -4.66
C ILE A 8 6.77 -4.89 -4.74
N PRO A 9 7.32 -3.70 -4.43
CA PRO A 9 8.76 -3.49 -4.48
C PRO A 9 9.49 -4.40 -3.50
N PRO A 10 10.77 -4.68 -3.73
CA PRO A 10 11.54 -5.58 -2.85
C PRO A 10 11.52 -5.18 -1.38
N HIS A 11 11.64 -3.89 -1.08
CA HIS A 11 11.64 -3.44 0.32
C HIS A 11 10.30 -3.69 1.02
N VAL A 12 9.19 -3.59 0.27
CA VAL A 12 7.86 -3.89 0.81
C VAL A 12 7.68 -5.39 0.95
N ALA A 13 8.14 -6.16 -0.04
CA ALA A 13 8.09 -7.62 0.02
C ALA A 13 8.85 -8.15 1.24
N ASP A 14 9.99 -7.52 1.57
CA ASP A 14 10.76 -7.89 2.74
C ASP A 14 9.98 -7.67 4.03
N VAL A 15 9.29 -6.53 4.13
CA VAL A 15 8.45 -6.24 5.30
C VAL A 15 7.36 -7.32 5.43
N ILE A 16 6.69 -7.64 4.34
CA ILE A 16 5.61 -8.63 4.35
C ILE A 16 6.14 -9.99 4.78
N ARG A 17 7.30 -10.40 4.27
CA ARG A 17 7.89 -11.70 4.63
C ARG A 17 8.20 -11.82 6.11
N SER A 18 8.53 -10.72 6.76
CA SER A 18 8.88 -10.73 8.18
C SER A 18 7.67 -10.69 9.12
N LEU A 19 6.47 -10.55 8.59
CA LEU A 19 5.25 -10.49 9.40
C LEU A 19 4.89 -11.87 9.95
N HIS A 20 4.20 -11.86 11.09
CA HIS A 20 3.61 -13.08 11.64
C HIS A 20 2.69 -13.72 10.58
N PRO A 21 2.66 -15.06 10.45
CA PRO A 21 1.89 -15.73 9.40
C PRO A 21 0.44 -15.28 9.27
N ASP A 22 -0.25 -15.07 10.38
CA ASP A 22 -1.65 -14.64 10.33
C ASP A 22 -1.78 -13.25 9.73
N LEU A 23 -0.91 -12.34 10.13
CA LEU A 23 -0.91 -10.98 9.61
C LEU A 23 -0.47 -10.97 8.15
N LYS A 24 0.50 -11.79 7.81
CA LYS A 24 0.95 -11.94 6.42
C LYS A 24 -0.21 -12.34 5.52
N ARG A 25 -1.01 -13.32 5.93
CA ARG A 25 -2.19 -13.74 5.17
C ARG A 25 -3.20 -12.62 5.02
N SER A 26 -3.43 -11.88 6.10
CA SER A 26 -4.36 -10.74 6.08
C SER A 26 -3.89 -9.66 5.12
N VAL A 27 -2.59 -9.35 5.13
CA VAL A 27 -2.02 -8.34 4.24
C VAL A 27 -2.13 -8.79 2.78
N LYS A 28 -1.79 -10.04 2.49
CA LYS A 28 -1.90 -10.56 1.12
C LYS A 28 -3.34 -10.56 0.62
N SER A 29 -4.28 -10.93 1.49
CA SER A 29 -5.71 -10.90 1.17
C SER A 29 -6.17 -9.47 0.90
N ALA A 30 -5.69 -8.52 1.68
CA ALA A 30 -6.04 -7.11 1.51
C ALA A 30 -5.49 -6.57 0.18
N ILE A 31 -4.28 -6.96 -0.20
CA ILE A 31 -3.71 -6.53 -1.48
C ILE A 31 -4.57 -7.05 -2.63
N ARG A 32 -5.05 -8.28 -2.56
CA ARG A 32 -5.97 -8.83 -3.57
C ARG A 32 -7.28 -8.06 -3.61
N ALA A 33 -7.82 -7.70 -2.45
CA ALA A 33 -9.06 -6.94 -2.38
C ALA A 33 -8.92 -5.56 -3.01
N VAL A 34 -7.81 -4.88 -2.74
CA VAL A 34 -7.53 -3.57 -3.30
C VAL A 34 -7.26 -3.67 -4.80
N ALA A 35 -6.60 -4.74 -5.25
CA ALA A 35 -6.36 -4.95 -6.68
C ALA A 35 -7.67 -5.15 -7.45
N ALA A 36 -8.67 -5.75 -6.80
CA ALA A 36 -9.98 -5.93 -7.40
C ALA A 36 -10.79 -4.63 -7.42
N ASP A 37 -10.60 -3.78 -6.40
CA ASP A 37 -11.33 -2.50 -6.29
C ASP A 37 -10.42 -1.47 -5.62
N PRO A 38 -9.58 -0.78 -6.40
CA PRO A 38 -8.60 0.16 -5.83
C PRO A 38 -9.23 1.31 -5.04
N GLU A 39 -10.47 1.63 -5.29
CA GLU A 39 -11.14 2.72 -4.57
C GLU A 39 -11.81 2.27 -3.28
N CYS A 40 -11.63 1.01 -2.88
CA CYS A 40 -12.17 0.55 -1.60
C CYS A 40 -11.40 1.08 -0.40
N GLY A 41 -10.20 1.62 -0.62
CA GLY A 41 -9.45 2.29 0.43
C GLY A 41 -9.84 3.75 0.56
N GLU A 42 -8.99 4.54 1.21
CA GLU A 42 -9.22 5.96 1.43
C GLU A 42 -8.08 6.77 0.83
N PRO A 43 -8.40 7.84 0.08
CA PRO A 43 -7.35 8.70 -0.46
C PRO A 43 -6.65 9.49 0.64
N LEU A 44 -5.35 9.66 0.50
CA LEU A 44 -4.56 10.49 1.39
C LEU A 44 -4.51 11.91 0.86
N LEU A 45 -4.22 12.85 1.76
CA LEU A 45 -4.24 14.27 1.45
C LEU A 45 -2.88 14.92 1.68
N ARG A 46 -2.78 16.19 1.29
CA ARG A 46 -1.59 17.02 1.50
C ARG A 46 -0.35 16.43 0.86
N GLU A 47 0.71 16.22 1.63
CA GLU A 47 1.99 15.72 1.11
C GLU A 47 1.88 14.36 0.45
N LEU A 48 0.88 13.59 0.85
CA LEU A 48 0.67 12.24 0.33
C LEU A 48 -0.49 12.18 -0.67
N HIS A 49 -0.90 13.33 -1.20
CA HIS A 49 -1.96 13.39 -2.20
C HIS A 49 -1.62 12.52 -3.41
N GLY A 50 -2.60 11.77 -3.87
CA GLY A 50 -2.40 10.82 -4.97
C GLY A 50 -2.18 9.40 -4.51
N LEU A 51 -1.93 9.22 -3.22
CA LEU A 51 -1.80 7.89 -2.63
C LEU A 51 -3.07 7.52 -1.90
N TRP A 52 -3.23 6.24 -1.66
CA TRP A 52 -4.39 5.68 -0.98
C TRP A 52 -3.92 4.80 0.16
N LYS A 53 -4.79 4.59 1.16
CA LYS A 53 -4.50 3.69 2.26
C LYS A 53 -5.62 2.65 2.41
N TYR A 54 -5.23 1.47 2.87
CA TYR A 54 -6.17 0.42 3.22
C TYR A 54 -5.76 -0.18 4.56
N ARG A 55 -6.70 -0.23 5.48
CA ARG A 55 -6.41 -0.66 6.85
C ARG A 55 -6.51 -2.18 6.98
N VAL A 56 -5.49 -2.79 7.61
CA VAL A 56 -5.46 -4.21 7.94
C VAL A 56 -5.07 -4.31 9.41
N ARG A 57 -6.06 -4.44 10.29
CA ARG A 57 -5.83 -4.45 11.72
C ARG A 57 -5.12 -3.15 12.15
N ARG A 58 -3.92 -3.27 12.71
CA ARG A 58 -3.11 -2.12 13.13
C ARG A 58 -2.15 -1.64 12.04
N PHE A 59 -2.14 -2.35 10.91
CA PHE A 59 -1.28 -2.01 9.80
C PHE A 59 -2.03 -1.20 8.77
N ARG A 60 -1.27 -0.50 7.95
CA ARG A 60 -1.78 0.24 6.80
C ARG A 60 -1.02 -0.20 5.57
N ILE A 61 -1.73 -0.33 4.47
CA ILE A 61 -1.14 -0.52 3.16
C ILE A 61 -1.33 0.79 2.42
N VAL A 62 -0.23 1.38 1.96
CA VAL A 62 -0.29 2.61 1.16
C VAL A 62 0.02 2.24 -0.28
N TYR A 63 -0.80 2.70 -1.19
CA TYR A 63 -0.67 2.32 -2.59
C TYR A 63 -1.02 3.48 -3.52
N SER A 64 -0.55 3.40 -4.76
CA SER A 64 -0.94 4.31 -5.82
C SER A 64 -1.65 3.52 -6.92
N ILE A 65 -2.51 4.21 -7.65
CA ILE A 65 -3.32 3.59 -8.71
C ILE A 65 -2.90 4.18 -10.05
N ASP A 66 -2.41 3.34 -10.94
CA ASP A 66 -2.14 3.73 -12.32
C ASP A 66 -3.26 3.14 -13.19
N ARG A 67 -4.20 3.98 -13.56
CA ARG A 67 -5.39 3.54 -14.28
C ARG A 67 -5.11 3.23 -15.74
N LYS A 68 -4.09 3.84 -16.31
CA LYS A 68 -3.73 3.60 -17.71
C LYS A 68 -3.17 2.20 -17.90
N THR A 69 -2.22 1.84 -17.06
CA THR A 69 -1.55 0.53 -17.16
C THR A 69 -2.20 -0.54 -16.29
N ARG A 70 -3.19 -0.16 -15.50
CA ARG A 70 -3.86 -1.05 -14.55
C ARG A 70 -2.90 -1.67 -13.55
N VAL A 71 -2.00 -0.84 -13.05
CA VAL A 71 -1.02 -1.25 -12.06
C VAL A 71 -1.37 -0.62 -10.72
N LEU A 72 -1.32 -1.44 -9.68
CA LEU A 72 -1.48 -1.00 -8.30
C LEU A 72 -0.11 -1.11 -7.65
N ARG A 73 0.51 0.03 -7.35
CA ARG A 73 1.84 0.03 -6.73
C ARG A 73 1.70 0.09 -5.22
N ILE A 74 2.24 -0.93 -4.56
CA ILE A 74 2.27 -0.94 -3.10
C ILE A 74 3.47 -0.11 -2.65
N MET A 75 3.19 1.04 -2.06
CA MET A 75 4.24 1.99 -1.67
C MET A 75 4.84 1.67 -0.32
N ALA A 76 4.03 1.18 0.62
CA ALA A 76 4.49 0.89 1.96
C ALA A 76 3.48 0.01 2.70
N VAL A 77 3.99 -0.76 3.65
CA VAL A 77 3.18 -1.55 4.58
C VAL A 77 3.79 -1.36 5.96
N GLY A 78 3.00 -0.93 6.92
CA GLY A 78 3.53 -0.72 8.27
C GLY A 78 2.48 -0.25 9.24
N HIS A 79 2.93 0.05 10.45
CA HIS A 79 2.04 0.56 11.49
C HIS A 79 1.64 1.99 11.21
N ARG A 80 0.36 2.24 11.42
CA ARG A 80 -0.30 3.56 11.38
C ARG A 80 0.61 4.77 11.14
N GLN A 81 0.77 5.58 12.18
CA GLN A 81 1.38 6.90 12.05
C GLN A 81 2.81 6.87 11.49
N SER A 82 3.61 5.93 11.97
CA SER A 82 5.02 5.89 11.56
C SER A 82 5.22 5.66 10.07
N ILE A 83 4.31 4.94 9.43
CA ILE A 83 4.42 4.66 8.00
C ILE A 83 4.26 5.95 7.18
N TYR A 84 3.39 6.86 7.61
CA TYR A 84 3.18 8.11 6.88
C TYR A 84 4.39 9.03 7.00
N GLU A 85 4.98 9.11 8.17
CA GLU A 85 6.19 9.90 8.39
C GLU A 85 7.34 9.38 7.56
N GLU A 86 7.54 8.08 7.58
CA GLU A 86 8.59 7.42 6.82
C GLU A 86 8.41 7.62 5.31
N LEU A 87 7.18 7.48 4.83
CA LEU A 87 6.87 7.65 3.42
C LEU A 87 7.05 9.10 2.98
N THR A 88 6.62 10.05 3.79
CA THR A 88 6.80 11.46 3.50
C THR A 88 8.29 11.81 3.40
N ALA A 89 9.08 11.33 4.33
CA ALA A 89 10.52 11.56 4.31
C ALA A 89 11.17 10.98 3.05
N ARG A 90 10.74 9.80 2.65
CA ARG A 90 11.27 9.15 1.43
C ARG A 90 10.92 9.94 0.18
N LEU A 91 9.70 10.43 0.08
CA LEU A 91 9.26 11.21 -1.06
C LEU A 91 10.01 12.55 -1.15
N GLU A 92 10.24 13.19 -0.02
CA GLU A 92 11.01 14.43 0.02
C GLU A 92 12.44 14.21 -0.42
N LYS A 93 13.03 13.08 -0.03
CA LYS A 93 14.40 12.74 -0.37
C LYS A 93 14.58 12.51 -1.87
N ASN A 94 13.52 12.11 -2.56
CA ASN A 94 13.56 11.79 -3.99
C ASN A 94 13.19 12.95 -4.90
N ARG A 95 13.04 14.13 -4.36
CA ARG A 95 12.74 15.31 -5.17
C ARG A 95 13.97 15.86 -5.85
#